data_ecca4cf0feb8fa92c47d67f71e0caa29
#
_entry.id   ecca4cf0feb8fa92c47d67f71e0caa29
#
_cell.length_a   1.000
_cell.length_b   1.000
_cell.length_c   1.000
_cell.angle_alpha   90.00
_cell.angle_beta   90.00
_cell.angle_gamma   90.00
#
_symmetry.space_group_name_H-M   'P 1'
#
loop_
_entity.id
_entity.type
_entity.pdbx_description
1 polymer ?
#
loop_
_entity_poly.entity_id
_entity_poly.type
_entity_poly.pdbx_seq_one_letter_code
_entity_poly.pdbx_strand_id
1 'polypeptide(L)'
;MTIHKKTKLVPMQRKALADDYYKNHVRVCDLCRKYRVSAPTVYKIIHRAKNNDYSIHKSENKRYRCIEYGLKRLAKVERELEKKLAKQAKRYNKKYPGEMIHGDTKRLPLLEGEKPTETREYLFVGIDDYSRELYANILPDKTQYSAEKFLRQVVDECPYTIEQYYTDNGKEYKGDPKHHAFMKLCQENNIEQRFTKVKCPQTNGKAERVIRTLMEMWHDKIRFKSRAHRKTELIRFVNYYNTVKPHKGIDGLTPMEKLINYFYPEEL
;
A
#
# COMPACT_ATOMS: atom_id res chain seq x y z
N MET A 1 -16.09 -2.42 40.41
CA MET A 1 -17.23 -2.50 39.49
C MET A 1 -17.02 -1.49 38.38
N THR A 2 -16.69 -1.95 37.17
CA THR A 2 -16.35 -1.06 36.05
C THR A 2 -17.60 -0.62 35.33
N ILE A 3 -17.93 0.64 35.42
CA ILE A 3 -19.11 1.23 34.79
C ILE A 3 -18.72 1.78 33.42
N HIS A 4 -19.45 1.36 32.37
CA HIS A 4 -19.18 1.87 31.02
C HIS A 4 -19.38 3.39 30.94
N LYS A 5 -18.44 4.13 30.32
CA LYS A 5 -18.43 5.61 30.19
C LYS A 5 -19.76 6.21 29.67
N LYS A 6 -20.57 5.43 28.93
CA LYS A 6 -21.89 5.85 28.41
C LYS A 6 -23.05 5.30 29.23
N THR A 7 -22.81 4.65 30.37
CA THR A 7 -23.86 4.16 31.22
C THR A 7 -24.48 5.34 31.97
N LYS A 8 -25.75 5.60 31.69
CA LYS A 8 -26.47 6.71 32.31
C LYS A 8 -27.06 6.34 33.66
N LEU A 9 -27.30 5.04 33.96
CA LEU A 9 -27.89 4.56 35.19
C LEU A 9 -27.08 3.41 35.79
N VAL A 10 -26.78 3.50 37.08
CA VAL A 10 -26.17 2.43 37.89
C VAL A 10 -27.22 1.38 38.28
N PRO A 11 -26.83 0.16 38.74
CA PRO A 11 -27.78 -0.91 39.09
C PRO A 11 -28.90 -0.47 40.09
N MET A 12 -28.53 0.29 41.11
CA MET A 12 -29.52 0.82 42.06
C MET A 12 -30.58 1.72 41.41
N GLN A 13 -30.14 2.60 40.49
CA GLN A 13 -31.05 3.47 39.76
C GLN A 13 -31.95 2.69 38.78
N ARG A 14 -31.44 1.60 38.20
CA ARG A 14 -32.25 0.72 37.36
C ARG A 14 -33.32 -0.02 38.14
N LYS A 15 -32.98 -0.47 39.38
CA LYS A 15 -33.93 -1.06 40.29
C LYS A 15 -34.99 -0.04 40.68
N ALA A 16 -34.61 1.17 41.10
CA ALA A 16 -35.52 2.25 41.42
C ALA A 16 -36.48 2.60 40.26
N LEU A 17 -35.95 2.66 39.02
CA LEU A 17 -36.76 2.88 37.83
C LEU A 17 -37.80 1.75 37.62
N ALA A 18 -37.39 0.50 37.82
CA ALA A 18 -38.27 -0.65 37.68
C ALA A 18 -39.32 -0.68 38.80
N ASP A 19 -38.96 -0.33 40.04
CA ASP A 19 -39.89 -0.19 41.17
C ASP A 19 -40.89 0.93 40.91
N ASP A 20 -40.46 2.09 40.39
CA ASP A 20 -41.38 3.17 40.00
C ASP A 20 -42.38 2.70 38.92
N TYR A 21 -41.96 1.87 37.98
CA TYR A 21 -42.84 1.34 36.94
C TYR A 21 -43.83 0.30 37.49
N TYR A 22 -43.34 -0.72 38.22
CA TYR A 22 -44.16 -1.86 38.64
C TYR A 22 -44.93 -1.62 39.89
N LYS A 23 -44.41 -0.86 40.87
CA LYS A 23 -45.03 -0.60 42.16
C LYS A 23 -45.81 0.71 42.19
N ASN A 24 -45.23 1.74 41.59
CA ASN A 24 -45.80 3.09 41.65
C ASN A 24 -46.58 3.46 40.36
N HIS A 25 -46.67 2.55 39.39
CA HIS A 25 -47.39 2.70 38.12
C HIS A 25 -47.06 3.97 37.36
N VAL A 26 -45.80 4.44 37.44
CA VAL A 26 -45.33 5.66 36.74
C VAL A 26 -45.23 5.40 35.22
N ARG A 27 -45.78 6.30 34.43
CA ARG A 27 -45.74 6.17 32.95
C ARG A 27 -44.34 6.26 32.42
N VAL A 28 -44.07 5.56 31.31
CA VAL A 28 -42.72 5.51 30.66
C VAL A 28 -42.21 6.91 30.29
N CYS A 29 -43.08 7.81 29.83
CA CYS A 29 -42.71 9.19 29.51
C CYS A 29 -42.18 9.95 30.73
N ASP A 30 -42.77 9.75 31.90
CA ASP A 30 -42.37 10.42 33.15
C ASP A 30 -41.05 9.80 33.69
N LEU A 31 -40.89 8.47 33.54
CA LEU A 31 -39.64 7.79 33.84
C LEU A 31 -38.49 8.29 32.95
N CYS A 32 -38.77 8.52 31.65
CA CYS A 32 -37.77 9.11 30.75
C CYS A 32 -37.27 10.48 31.21
N ARG A 33 -38.20 11.33 31.69
CA ARG A 33 -37.89 12.66 32.23
C ARG A 33 -37.16 12.57 33.57
N LYS A 34 -37.66 11.77 34.51
CA LYS A 34 -37.09 11.59 35.86
C LYS A 34 -35.66 11.08 35.82
N TYR A 35 -35.40 10.04 35.01
CA TYR A 35 -34.10 9.39 34.93
C TYR A 35 -33.22 9.88 33.78
N ARG A 36 -33.70 10.82 32.97
CA ARG A 36 -33.00 11.41 31.78
C ARG A 36 -32.48 10.36 30.82
N VAL A 37 -33.32 9.37 30.52
CA VAL A 37 -33.00 8.28 29.57
C VAL A 37 -34.07 8.17 28.49
N SER A 38 -33.70 7.55 27.36
CA SER A 38 -34.66 7.34 26.26
C SER A 38 -35.66 6.22 26.56
N ALA A 39 -36.83 6.26 25.95
CA ALA A 39 -37.87 5.24 26.11
C ALA A 39 -37.38 3.81 25.81
N PRO A 40 -36.55 3.55 24.75
CA PRO A 40 -35.95 2.22 24.53
C PRO A 40 -35.09 1.75 25.71
N THR A 41 -34.40 2.67 26.41
CA THR A 41 -33.61 2.32 27.61
C THR A 41 -34.52 1.94 28.78
N VAL A 42 -35.60 2.67 28.98
CA VAL A 42 -36.62 2.36 30.03
C VAL A 42 -37.22 0.97 29.77
N TYR A 43 -37.69 0.69 28.55
CA TYR A 43 -38.25 -0.63 28.21
C TYR A 43 -37.25 -1.77 28.40
N LYS A 44 -35.96 -1.59 28.03
CA LYS A 44 -34.92 -2.59 28.30
C LYS A 44 -34.71 -2.87 29.79
N ILE A 45 -34.74 -1.84 30.63
CA ILE A 45 -34.61 -1.99 32.09
C ILE A 45 -35.82 -2.71 32.66
N ILE A 46 -37.04 -2.31 32.30
CA ILE A 46 -38.29 -2.94 32.73
C ILE A 46 -38.33 -4.42 32.34
N HIS A 47 -37.97 -4.73 31.08
CA HIS A 47 -37.93 -6.12 30.59
C HIS A 47 -36.96 -7.00 31.40
N ARG A 48 -35.77 -6.49 31.73
CA ARG A 48 -34.75 -7.20 32.51
C ARG A 48 -35.14 -7.33 34.00
N ALA A 49 -35.83 -6.33 34.52
CA ALA A 49 -36.29 -6.34 35.89
C ALA A 49 -37.28 -7.50 36.20
N LYS A 50 -37.97 -8.05 35.19
CA LYS A 50 -38.78 -9.28 35.32
C LYS A 50 -37.96 -10.48 35.83
N ASN A 51 -36.67 -10.52 35.49
CA ASN A 51 -35.73 -11.57 35.92
C ASN A 51 -34.80 -11.10 37.05
N ASN A 52 -35.16 -10.04 37.76
CA ASN A 52 -34.30 -9.40 38.78
C ASN A 52 -32.90 -8.99 38.30
N ASP A 53 -32.71 -8.82 36.98
CA ASP A 53 -31.44 -8.43 36.37
C ASP A 53 -31.33 -6.91 36.22
N TYR A 54 -30.66 -6.29 37.15
CA TYR A 54 -30.33 -4.86 37.12
C TYR A 54 -28.89 -4.59 36.72
N SER A 55 -28.15 -5.63 36.31
CA SER A 55 -26.74 -5.53 35.98
C SER A 55 -26.48 -4.64 34.77
N ILE A 56 -25.28 -4.12 34.71
CA ILE A 56 -24.77 -3.41 33.53
C ILE A 56 -24.14 -4.46 32.65
N HIS A 57 -24.87 -4.91 31.62
CA HIS A 57 -24.28 -5.85 30.66
C HIS A 57 -23.17 -5.19 29.88
N LYS A 58 -22.04 -5.86 29.84
CA LYS A 58 -20.94 -5.51 28.94
C LYS A 58 -21.40 -5.73 27.50
N SER A 59 -21.17 -4.77 26.66
CA SER A 59 -21.35 -4.96 25.22
C SER A 59 -20.41 -6.09 24.74
N GLU A 60 -20.96 -7.10 24.08
CA GLU A 60 -20.16 -8.18 23.46
C GLU A 60 -19.33 -7.68 22.28
N ASN A 61 -19.53 -6.45 21.86
CA ASN A 61 -18.77 -5.82 20.79
C ASN A 61 -17.32 -5.65 21.22
N LYS A 62 -16.40 -6.34 20.56
CA LYS A 62 -14.93 -6.32 20.80
C LYS A 62 -14.34 -4.90 20.95
N ARG A 63 -14.97 -3.88 20.34
CA ARG A 63 -14.58 -2.46 20.50
C ARG A 63 -14.73 -1.93 21.93
N TYR A 64 -15.60 -2.50 22.75
CA TYR A 64 -15.87 -2.00 24.10
C TYR A 64 -15.05 -2.72 25.20
N ARG A 65 -14.47 -3.89 24.92
CA ARG A 65 -13.58 -4.59 25.87
C ARG A 65 -12.35 -3.77 26.27
N CYS A 66 -11.82 -2.97 25.33
CA CYS A 66 -10.64 -2.12 25.58
C CYS A 66 -10.93 -0.84 26.39
N ILE A 67 -12.23 -0.53 26.65
CA ILE A 67 -12.61 0.72 27.34
C ILE A 67 -12.65 0.53 28.87
N GLU A 68 -12.71 -0.70 29.34
CA GLU A 68 -12.89 -1.02 30.75
C GLU A 68 -11.76 -0.53 31.66
N TYR A 69 -10.55 -0.36 31.13
CA TYR A 69 -9.34 -0.10 31.93
C TYR A 69 -8.58 1.16 31.54
N GLY A 70 -9.19 2.11 30.86
CA GLY A 70 -8.43 3.27 30.36
C GLY A 70 -7.44 2.95 29.24
N LEU A 71 -7.43 1.69 28.76
CA LEU A 71 -6.46 1.13 27.81
C LEU A 71 -6.74 1.46 26.34
N LYS A 72 -7.74 2.30 26.02
CA LYS A 72 -7.99 2.71 24.63
C LYS A 72 -6.75 3.28 23.95
N ARG A 73 -5.97 4.05 24.70
CA ARG A 73 -4.76 4.67 24.18
C ARG A 73 -3.67 3.63 23.96
N LEU A 74 -3.51 2.69 24.91
CA LEU A 74 -2.55 1.58 24.78
C LEU A 74 -2.94 0.62 23.66
N ALA A 75 -4.19 0.19 23.56
CA ALA A 75 -4.66 -0.67 22.47
C ALA A 75 -4.57 0.00 21.09
N LYS A 76 -4.68 1.34 21.02
CA LYS A 76 -4.42 2.08 19.77
C LYS A 76 -2.94 2.08 19.42
N VAL A 77 -2.08 2.32 20.41
CA VAL A 77 -0.61 2.30 20.25
C VAL A 77 -0.13 0.89 19.90
N GLU A 78 -0.62 -0.16 20.56
CA GLU A 78 -0.31 -1.55 20.22
C GLU A 78 -0.71 -1.90 18.78
N ARG A 79 -1.92 -1.53 18.34
CA ARG A 79 -2.34 -1.74 16.94
C ARG A 79 -1.53 -0.94 15.94
N GLU A 80 -1.10 0.26 16.29
CA GLU A 80 -0.23 1.07 15.43
C GLU A 80 1.18 0.48 15.39
N LEU A 81 1.70 -0.05 16.50
CA LEU A 81 2.95 -0.79 16.58
C LEU A 81 2.87 -2.12 15.80
N GLU A 82 1.82 -2.92 16.00
CA GLU A 82 1.58 -4.13 15.21
C GLU A 82 1.49 -3.85 13.71
N LYS A 83 0.80 -2.77 13.31
CA LYS A 83 0.76 -2.34 11.91
C LYS A 83 2.12 -1.88 11.40
N LYS A 84 2.93 -1.19 12.22
CA LYS A 84 4.29 -0.79 11.87
C LYS A 84 5.20 -2.02 11.77
N LEU A 85 5.15 -2.94 12.71
CA LEU A 85 5.91 -4.20 12.70
C LEU A 85 5.50 -5.09 11.52
N ALA A 86 4.21 -5.24 11.24
CA ALA A 86 3.72 -5.97 10.08
C ALA A 86 4.12 -5.31 8.75
N LYS A 87 4.20 -3.96 8.70
CA LYS A 87 4.75 -3.23 7.55
C LYS A 87 6.26 -3.40 7.44
N GLN A 88 6.99 -3.44 8.55
CA GLN A 88 8.43 -3.69 8.57
C GLN A 88 8.76 -5.13 8.19
N ALA A 89 8.03 -6.12 8.72
CA ALA A 89 8.18 -7.53 8.36
C ALA A 89 7.86 -7.82 6.88
N LYS A 90 7.04 -6.97 6.22
CA LYS A 90 6.78 -7.05 4.77
C LYS A 90 7.79 -6.30 3.92
N ARG A 91 8.69 -5.51 4.51
CA ARG A 91 9.79 -4.84 3.81
C ARG A 91 11.00 -5.77 3.80
N TYR A 92 11.03 -6.71 2.90
CA TYR A 92 12.28 -7.39 2.58
C TYR A 92 13.00 -6.61 1.49
N ASN A 93 14.22 -6.23 1.76
CA ASN A 93 15.16 -5.81 0.74
C ASN A 93 15.96 -7.04 0.34
N LYS A 94 16.21 -7.17 -0.96
CA LYS A 94 17.09 -8.19 -1.47
C LYS A 94 18.52 -7.97 -0.96
N LYS A 95 19.35 -9.00 -1.04
CA LYS A 95 20.65 -8.99 -0.38
C LYS A 95 21.80 -8.47 -1.27
N TYR A 96 21.62 -8.54 -2.57
CA TYR A 96 22.62 -8.16 -3.58
C TYR A 96 21.93 -7.60 -4.84
N PRO A 97 22.68 -6.82 -5.67
CA PRO A 97 22.16 -6.30 -6.92
C PRO A 97 21.80 -7.43 -7.89
N GLY A 98 20.69 -7.29 -8.59
CA GLY A 98 20.23 -8.27 -9.58
C GLY A 98 19.46 -9.47 -9.01
N GLU A 99 19.41 -9.64 -7.67
CA GLU A 99 18.60 -10.70 -7.09
C GLU A 99 17.13 -10.59 -7.51
N MET A 100 16.61 -9.37 -7.66
CA MET A 100 15.27 -9.12 -8.19
C MET A 100 15.13 -7.72 -8.77
N ILE A 101 14.67 -7.64 -10.02
CA ILE A 101 14.20 -6.40 -10.64
C ILE A 101 12.68 -6.38 -10.64
N HIS A 102 12.08 -5.27 -10.20
CA HIS A 102 10.65 -5.03 -10.29
C HIS A 102 10.34 -4.25 -11.55
N GLY A 103 9.53 -4.82 -12.43
CA GLY A 103 9.07 -4.19 -13.66
C GLY A 103 7.61 -3.74 -13.59
N ASP A 104 7.32 -2.62 -14.24
CA ASP A 104 5.95 -2.11 -14.40
C ASP A 104 5.84 -1.22 -15.65
N THR A 105 4.62 -1.00 -16.12
CA THR A 105 4.34 -0.23 -17.33
C THR A 105 3.26 0.81 -17.08
N LYS A 106 3.55 2.07 -17.46
CA LYS A 106 2.60 3.18 -17.33
C LYS A 106 2.26 3.78 -18.70
N ARG A 107 0.96 3.88 -19.02
CA ARG A 107 0.49 4.65 -20.16
C ARG A 107 0.72 6.13 -19.90
N LEU A 108 1.46 6.79 -20.79
CA LEU A 108 1.76 8.23 -20.69
C LEU A 108 0.59 9.08 -21.21
N PRO A 109 0.40 10.29 -20.67
CA PRO A 109 -0.48 11.28 -21.26
C PRO A 109 0.00 11.70 -22.64
N LEU A 110 -0.93 12.17 -23.46
CA LEU A 110 -0.60 12.86 -24.71
C LEU A 110 0.16 14.15 -24.42
N LEU A 111 0.99 14.57 -25.36
CA LEU A 111 1.66 15.86 -25.28
C LEU A 111 0.68 17.00 -25.56
N GLU A 112 1.02 18.17 -25.08
CA GLU A 112 0.27 19.40 -25.37
C GLU A 112 0.25 19.64 -26.89
N GLY A 113 -0.96 19.75 -27.47
CA GLY A 113 -1.18 19.89 -28.91
C GLY A 113 -1.40 18.59 -29.68
N GLU A 114 -1.18 17.40 -29.08
CA GLU A 114 -1.54 16.12 -29.70
C GLU A 114 -3.07 15.90 -29.68
N LYS A 115 -3.61 15.33 -30.74
CA LYS A 115 -5.05 15.04 -30.84
C LYS A 115 -5.42 13.86 -29.95
N PRO A 116 -6.63 13.83 -29.34
CA PRO A 116 -7.10 12.71 -28.51
C PRO A 116 -7.11 11.35 -29.22
N THR A 117 -7.13 11.35 -30.55
CA THR A 117 -7.10 10.16 -31.42
C THR A 117 -5.70 9.60 -31.65
N GLU A 118 -4.66 10.33 -31.26
CA GLU A 118 -3.28 9.87 -31.45
C GLU A 118 -2.92 8.73 -30.48
N THR A 119 -2.03 7.86 -30.94
CA THR A 119 -1.54 6.74 -30.14
C THR A 119 -0.68 7.25 -28.99
N ARG A 120 -0.93 6.73 -27.80
CA ARG A 120 -0.15 7.07 -26.60
C ARG A 120 1.06 6.17 -26.48
N GLU A 121 2.14 6.75 -25.99
CA GLU A 121 3.34 6.01 -25.64
C GLU A 121 3.23 5.40 -24.22
N TYR A 122 4.09 4.44 -23.94
CA TYR A 122 4.14 3.73 -22.67
C TYR A 122 5.53 3.84 -22.06
N LEU A 123 5.56 4.22 -20.79
CA LEU A 123 6.74 4.23 -19.96
C LEU A 123 6.92 2.84 -19.35
N PHE A 124 7.98 2.15 -19.70
CA PHE A 124 8.43 0.93 -19.07
C PHE A 124 9.47 1.28 -18.00
N VAL A 125 9.37 0.67 -16.84
CA VAL A 125 10.33 0.86 -15.74
C VAL A 125 10.79 -0.48 -15.19
N GLY A 126 12.07 -0.54 -14.84
CA GLY A 126 12.69 -1.61 -14.07
C GLY A 126 13.44 -1.01 -12.90
N ILE A 127 13.28 -1.53 -11.70
CA ILE A 127 14.02 -1.08 -10.53
C ILE A 127 14.62 -2.27 -9.80
N ASP A 128 15.93 -2.23 -9.59
CA ASP A 128 16.60 -3.22 -8.76
C ASP A 128 16.16 -3.10 -7.29
N ASP A 129 15.86 -4.24 -6.69
CA ASP A 129 15.36 -4.28 -5.32
C ASP A 129 16.41 -3.89 -4.28
N TYR A 130 17.68 -4.22 -4.50
CA TYR A 130 18.78 -3.94 -3.58
C TYR A 130 19.29 -2.50 -3.69
N SER A 131 19.76 -2.13 -4.87
CA SER A 131 20.41 -0.83 -5.11
C SER A 131 19.43 0.32 -5.34
N ARG A 132 18.18 0.01 -5.73
CA ARG A 132 17.20 0.97 -6.27
C ARG A 132 17.61 1.57 -7.61
N GLU A 133 18.55 0.96 -8.32
CA GLU A 133 18.92 1.39 -9.67
C GLU A 133 17.71 1.34 -10.59
N LEU A 134 17.49 2.42 -11.30
CA LEU A 134 16.35 2.64 -12.17
C LEU A 134 16.74 2.49 -13.63
N TYR A 135 16.01 1.66 -14.34
CA TYR A 135 15.97 1.56 -15.78
C TYR A 135 14.62 2.06 -16.27
N ALA A 136 14.59 2.86 -17.33
CA ALA A 136 13.33 3.33 -17.89
C ALA A 136 13.44 3.60 -19.39
N ASN A 137 12.36 3.35 -20.12
CA ASN A 137 12.26 3.68 -21.56
C ASN A 137 10.81 4.02 -21.92
N ILE A 138 10.66 4.82 -22.99
CA ILE A 138 9.35 5.13 -23.57
C ILE A 138 9.23 4.36 -24.89
N LEU A 139 8.22 3.50 -24.96
CA LEU A 139 7.96 2.64 -26.12
C LEU A 139 6.56 2.92 -26.69
N PRO A 140 6.32 2.59 -27.98
CA PRO A 140 5.12 3.01 -28.68
C PRO A 140 3.85 2.30 -28.19
N ASP A 141 3.99 1.11 -27.63
CA ASP A 141 2.85 0.27 -27.24
C ASP A 141 3.15 -0.56 -25.98
N LYS A 142 2.11 -1.25 -25.49
CA LYS A 142 2.16 -2.17 -24.36
C LYS A 142 2.01 -3.62 -24.85
N THR A 143 2.97 -4.03 -25.69
CA THR A 143 3.03 -5.39 -26.24
C THR A 143 4.17 -6.20 -25.64
N GLN A 144 4.13 -7.53 -25.85
CA GLN A 144 5.24 -8.40 -25.47
C GLN A 144 6.56 -8.05 -26.15
N TYR A 145 6.53 -7.46 -27.36
CA TYR A 145 7.71 -7.06 -28.12
C TYR A 145 8.34 -5.78 -27.53
N SER A 146 7.50 -4.83 -27.12
CA SER A 146 7.98 -3.65 -26.39
C SER A 146 8.56 -4.04 -25.03
N ALA A 147 7.93 -4.96 -24.30
CA ALA A 147 8.47 -5.48 -23.04
C ALA A 147 9.79 -6.23 -23.24
N GLU A 148 9.91 -7.06 -24.29
CA GLU A 148 11.14 -7.76 -24.67
C GLU A 148 12.25 -6.75 -25.01
N LYS A 149 11.95 -5.74 -25.82
CA LYS A 149 12.90 -4.68 -26.16
C LYS A 149 13.41 -3.94 -24.92
N PHE A 150 12.52 -3.66 -23.97
CA PHE A 150 12.90 -3.02 -22.72
C PHE A 150 13.76 -3.94 -21.85
N LEU A 151 13.41 -5.22 -21.72
CA LEU A 151 14.23 -6.17 -20.96
C LEU A 151 15.63 -6.34 -21.58
N ARG A 152 15.74 -6.39 -22.90
CA ARG A 152 17.04 -6.44 -23.61
C ARG A 152 17.89 -5.24 -23.24
N GLN A 153 17.33 -4.04 -23.28
CA GLN A 153 18.03 -2.83 -22.82
C GLN A 153 18.51 -2.96 -21.37
N VAL A 154 17.63 -3.44 -20.46
CA VAL A 154 18.01 -3.62 -19.05
C VAL A 154 19.15 -4.63 -18.90
N VAL A 155 19.13 -5.74 -19.60
CA VAL A 155 20.20 -6.75 -19.58
C VAL A 155 21.52 -6.19 -20.11
N ASP A 156 21.45 -5.38 -21.19
CA ASP A 156 22.64 -4.78 -21.81
C ASP A 156 23.26 -3.67 -20.94
N GLU A 157 22.44 -2.88 -20.23
CA GLU A 157 22.90 -1.76 -19.39
C GLU A 157 23.29 -2.20 -17.96
N CYS A 158 22.76 -3.31 -17.48
CA CYS A 158 22.90 -3.77 -16.10
C CYS A 158 24.32 -4.34 -15.86
N PRO A 159 25.09 -3.84 -14.87
CA PRO A 159 26.46 -4.29 -14.61
C PRO A 159 26.53 -5.60 -13.77
N TYR A 160 25.40 -6.24 -13.54
CA TYR A 160 25.28 -7.47 -12.75
C TYR A 160 24.28 -8.44 -13.37
N THR A 161 24.35 -9.71 -12.99
CA THR A 161 23.41 -10.74 -13.46
C THR A 161 22.05 -10.57 -12.81
N ILE A 162 20.98 -10.62 -13.60
CA ILE A 162 19.60 -10.55 -13.13
C ILE A 162 19.09 -11.98 -12.89
N GLU A 163 18.75 -12.31 -11.63
CA GLU A 163 18.21 -13.62 -11.31
C GLU A 163 16.68 -13.69 -11.45
N GLN A 164 15.97 -12.63 -11.01
CA GLN A 164 14.52 -12.60 -10.98
C GLN A 164 13.98 -11.30 -11.56
N TYR A 165 12.92 -11.44 -12.37
CA TYR A 165 12.17 -10.31 -12.88
C TYR A 165 10.72 -10.39 -12.40
N TYR A 166 10.29 -9.44 -11.56
CA TYR A 166 8.99 -9.41 -10.89
C TYR A 166 8.06 -8.39 -11.53
N THR A 167 6.91 -8.85 -12.05
CA THR A 167 5.92 -7.99 -12.73
C THR A 167 4.50 -8.26 -12.23
N ASP A 168 3.56 -7.45 -12.70
CA ASP A 168 2.15 -7.79 -12.66
C ASP A 168 1.82 -8.93 -13.67
N ASN A 169 0.54 -9.34 -13.75
CA ASN A 169 0.08 -10.35 -14.70
C ASN A 169 -0.33 -9.74 -16.05
N GLY A 170 0.25 -8.61 -16.45
CA GLY A 170 -0.02 -7.96 -17.73
C GLY A 170 0.32 -8.85 -18.92
N LYS A 171 -0.45 -8.71 -20.01
CA LYS A 171 -0.23 -9.51 -21.24
C LYS A 171 1.10 -9.22 -21.94
N GLU A 172 1.71 -8.09 -21.63
CA GLU A 172 3.05 -7.74 -22.10
C GLU A 172 4.15 -8.58 -21.43
N TYR A 173 3.90 -9.11 -20.24
CA TYR A 173 4.86 -9.91 -19.45
C TYR A 173 4.48 -11.39 -19.39
N LYS A 174 3.21 -11.73 -19.60
CA LYS A 174 2.69 -13.09 -19.40
C LYS A 174 1.86 -13.58 -20.57
N GLY A 175 2.21 -14.73 -21.11
CA GLY A 175 1.53 -15.39 -22.21
C GLY A 175 1.88 -16.87 -22.31
N ASP A 176 1.83 -17.42 -23.54
CA ASP A 176 2.32 -18.76 -23.82
C ASP A 176 3.86 -18.76 -23.84
N PRO A 177 4.54 -19.51 -22.96
CA PRO A 177 6.01 -19.53 -22.89
C PRO A 177 6.70 -19.88 -24.20
N LYS A 178 6.04 -20.66 -25.07
CA LYS A 178 6.60 -21.08 -26.37
C LYS A 178 6.59 -19.96 -27.40
N HIS A 179 5.71 -18.96 -27.27
CA HIS A 179 5.52 -17.93 -28.29
C HIS A 179 5.67 -16.50 -27.78
N HIS A 180 5.76 -16.31 -26.45
CA HIS A 180 5.81 -14.98 -25.86
C HIS A 180 7.23 -14.42 -25.86
N ALA A 181 7.49 -13.32 -26.59
CA ALA A 181 8.82 -12.75 -26.79
C ALA A 181 9.55 -12.40 -25.49
N PHE A 182 8.86 -11.71 -24.55
CA PHE A 182 9.45 -11.37 -23.26
C PHE A 182 9.84 -12.60 -22.44
N MET A 183 8.98 -13.63 -22.40
CA MET A 183 9.27 -14.87 -21.65
C MET A 183 10.44 -15.65 -22.24
N LYS A 184 10.56 -15.68 -23.58
CA LYS A 184 11.70 -16.29 -24.26
C LYS A 184 13.01 -15.60 -23.89
N LEU A 185 13.03 -14.27 -23.89
CA LEU A 185 14.22 -13.50 -23.51
C LEU A 185 14.61 -13.75 -22.04
N CYS A 186 13.63 -13.89 -21.14
CA CYS A 186 13.89 -14.29 -19.75
C CYS A 186 14.56 -15.67 -19.68
N GLN A 187 14.05 -16.65 -20.44
CA GLN A 187 14.63 -18.00 -20.51
C GLN A 187 16.04 -18.02 -21.10
N GLU A 188 16.29 -17.28 -22.19
CA GLU A 188 17.60 -17.14 -22.83
C GLU A 188 18.65 -16.56 -21.87
N ASN A 189 18.25 -15.68 -20.96
CA ASN A 189 19.14 -15.05 -19.98
C ASN A 189 19.09 -15.72 -18.60
N ASN A 190 18.43 -16.88 -18.44
CA ASN A 190 18.24 -17.58 -17.16
C ASN A 190 17.56 -16.73 -16.08
N ILE A 191 16.68 -15.81 -16.47
CA ILE A 191 15.93 -14.93 -15.55
C ILE A 191 14.64 -15.64 -15.13
N GLU A 192 14.46 -15.88 -13.83
CA GLU A 192 13.21 -16.40 -13.27
C GLU A 192 12.14 -15.32 -13.28
N GLN A 193 11.04 -15.53 -14.03
CA GLN A 193 9.90 -14.65 -13.98
C GLN A 193 9.05 -14.91 -12.73
N ARG A 194 8.73 -13.84 -12.00
CA ARG A 194 7.80 -13.86 -10.89
C ARG A 194 6.66 -12.88 -11.12
N PHE A 195 5.46 -13.28 -10.70
CA PHE A 195 4.25 -12.48 -10.89
C PHE A 195 3.60 -12.12 -9.56
N THR A 196 2.94 -10.97 -9.53
CA THR A 196 2.11 -10.58 -8.40
C THR A 196 1.02 -11.62 -8.15
N LYS A 197 0.77 -11.94 -6.88
CA LYS A 197 -0.36 -12.81 -6.50
C LYS A 197 -1.66 -12.14 -6.86
N VAL A 198 -2.59 -12.90 -7.42
CA VAL A 198 -3.95 -12.43 -7.74
C VAL A 198 -4.59 -11.86 -6.47
N LYS A 199 -5.18 -10.67 -6.55
CA LYS A 199 -5.76 -9.89 -5.43
C LYS A 199 -4.77 -9.34 -4.38
N CYS A 200 -3.45 -9.35 -4.66
CA CYS A 200 -2.45 -8.71 -3.81
C CYS A 200 -1.59 -7.70 -4.60
N PRO A 201 -2.16 -6.60 -5.12
CA PRO A 201 -1.44 -5.61 -5.92
C PRO A 201 -0.30 -4.94 -5.16
N GLN A 202 -0.34 -4.94 -3.83
CA GLN A 202 0.68 -4.32 -2.96
C GLN A 202 2.09 -4.93 -3.10
N THR A 203 2.25 -6.02 -3.82
CA THR A 203 3.53 -6.73 -3.94
C THR A 203 4.47 -6.09 -4.97
N ASN A 204 3.98 -5.30 -5.96
CA ASN A 204 4.80 -4.53 -6.91
C ASN A 204 4.98 -3.05 -6.52
N GLY A 205 4.77 -2.73 -5.25
CA GLY A 205 4.77 -1.35 -4.74
C GLY A 205 6.09 -0.57 -4.94
N LYS A 206 7.22 -1.25 -5.27
CA LYS A 206 8.49 -0.58 -5.58
C LYS A 206 8.45 0.03 -6.98
N ALA A 207 8.03 -0.71 -7.99
CA ALA A 207 7.87 -0.21 -9.35
C ALA A 207 6.76 0.86 -9.43
N GLU A 208 5.61 0.64 -8.78
CA GLU A 208 4.53 1.64 -8.70
C GLU A 208 5.01 2.96 -8.07
N ARG A 209 5.83 2.88 -7.01
CA ARG A 209 6.41 4.06 -6.36
C ARG A 209 7.37 4.80 -7.26
N VAL A 210 8.19 4.08 -8.03
CA VAL A 210 9.12 4.68 -9.00
C VAL A 210 8.35 5.38 -10.11
N ILE A 211 7.32 4.75 -10.66
CA ILE A 211 6.44 5.39 -11.65
C ILE A 211 5.84 6.68 -11.09
N ARG A 212 5.35 6.66 -9.86
CA ARG A 212 4.86 7.88 -9.20
C ARG A 212 5.94 8.95 -9.10
N THR A 213 7.14 8.60 -8.67
CA THR A 213 8.27 9.52 -8.59
C THR A 213 8.62 10.11 -9.98
N LEU A 214 8.64 9.27 -11.02
CA LEU A 214 8.83 9.72 -12.41
C LEU A 214 7.75 10.70 -12.85
N MET A 215 6.48 10.41 -12.57
CA MET A 215 5.39 11.34 -12.93
C MET A 215 5.52 12.66 -12.17
N GLU A 216 5.68 12.64 -10.86
CA GLU A 216 5.70 13.84 -10.00
C GLU A 216 6.95 14.71 -10.18
N MET A 217 8.13 14.11 -10.37
CA MET A 217 9.41 14.83 -10.38
C MET A 217 9.94 15.13 -11.79
N TRP A 218 9.51 14.38 -12.79
CA TRP A 218 9.96 14.53 -14.16
C TRP A 218 8.81 14.93 -15.09
N HIS A 219 7.81 14.05 -15.27
CA HIS A 219 6.78 14.24 -16.30
C HIS A 219 5.92 15.50 -16.07
N ASP A 220 5.46 15.73 -14.85
CA ASP A 220 4.57 16.84 -14.51
C ASP A 220 5.33 18.18 -14.30
N LYS A 221 6.67 18.14 -14.33
CA LYS A 221 7.51 19.33 -14.16
C LYS A 221 8.03 19.91 -15.47
N ILE A 222 8.00 19.15 -16.56
CA ILE A 222 8.60 19.53 -17.83
C ILE A 222 7.51 19.63 -18.90
N ARG A 223 7.49 20.75 -19.63
CA ARG A 223 6.73 20.86 -20.87
C ARG A 223 7.56 20.28 -22.02
N PHE A 224 7.09 19.19 -22.60
CA PHE A 224 7.79 18.51 -23.67
C PHE A 224 7.41 19.12 -25.03
N LYS A 225 8.42 19.49 -25.82
CA LYS A 225 8.23 20.05 -27.17
C LYS A 225 7.88 18.97 -28.22
N SER A 226 8.27 17.73 -27.96
CA SER A 226 8.05 16.58 -28.85
C SER A 226 8.24 15.26 -28.08
N ARG A 227 7.81 14.15 -28.68
CA ARG A 227 8.07 12.79 -28.13
C ARG A 227 9.56 12.49 -28.02
N ALA A 228 10.36 12.95 -28.99
CA ALA A 228 11.83 12.82 -28.92
C ALA A 228 12.41 13.61 -27.74
N HIS A 229 11.96 14.85 -27.52
CA HIS A 229 12.36 15.65 -26.38
C HIS A 229 11.97 14.96 -25.04
N ARG A 230 10.78 14.37 -24.96
CA ARG A 230 10.35 13.61 -23.78
C ARG A 230 11.28 12.43 -23.48
N LYS A 231 11.72 11.68 -24.50
CA LYS A 231 12.70 10.60 -24.34
C LYS A 231 14.06 11.08 -23.85
N THR A 232 14.58 12.18 -24.42
CA THR A 232 15.84 12.79 -23.98
C THR A 232 15.79 13.22 -22.52
N GLU A 233 14.71 13.88 -22.12
CA GLU A 233 14.53 14.31 -20.73
C GLU A 233 14.33 13.12 -19.77
N LEU A 234 13.75 12.00 -20.21
CA LEU A 234 13.70 10.78 -19.43
C LEU A 234 15.11 10.25 -19.12
N ILE A 235 15.98 10.17 -20.13
CA ILE A 235 17.37 9.72 -19.96
C ILE A 235 18.09 10.61 -18.93
N ARG A 236 17.95 11.93 -19.04
CA ARG A 236 18.52 12.88 -18.07
C ARG A 236 18.00 12.64 -16.65
N PHE A 237 16.71 12.39 -16.53
CA PHE A 237 16.10 12.11 -15.23
C PHE A 237 16.56 10.77 -14.64
N VAL A 238 16.69 9.72 -15.44
CA VAL A 238 17.21 8.42 -15.00
C VAL A 238 18.65 8.55 -14.49
N ASN A 239 19.51 9.30 -15.21
CA ASN A 239 20.86 9.59 -14.76
C ASN A 239 20.87 10.35 -13.43
N TYR A 240 20.07 11.42 -13.31
CA TYR A 240 19.90 12.15 -12.06
C TYR A 240 19.42 11.25 -10.91
N TYR A 241 18.42 10.39 -11.18
CA TYR A 241 17.86 9.46 -10.20
C TYR A 241 18.91 8.49 -9.67
N ASN A 242 19.75 7.95 -10.56
CA ASN A 242 20.74 6.93 -10.22
C ASN A 242 22.01 7.51 -9.59
N THR A 243 22.41 8.73 -9.95
CA THR A 243 23.73 9.27 -9.56
C THR A 243 23.68 10.42 -8.56
N VAL A 244 22.55 11.14 -8.46
CA VAL A 244 22.46 12.38 -7.65
C VAL A 244 21.41 12.30 -6.56
N LYS A 245 20.27 11.66 -6.85
CA LYS A 245 19.12 11.66 -5.92
C LYS A 245 19.32 10.66 -4.79
N PRO A 246 19.32 11.12 -3.50
CA PRO A 246 19.40 10.22 -2.35
C PRO A 246 18.07 9.49 -2.12
N HIS A 247 18.15 8.23 -1.67
CA HIS A 247 16.99 7.36 -1.46
C HIS A 247 16.89 6.86 -0.01
N LYS A 248 15.81 7.21 0.66
CA LYS A 248 15.53 6.76 2.05
C LYS A 248 15.48 5.24 2.22
N GLY A 249 15.25 4.49 1.15
CA GLY A 249 15.16 3.03 1.19
C GLY A 249 16.51 2.32 1.17
N ILE A 250 17.60 3.06 0.94
CA ILE A 250 19.00 2.62 0.94
C ILE A 250 19.86 3.60 1.76
N ASP A 251 19.35 3.99 2.93
CA ASP A 251 20.06 4.76 3.96
C ASP A 251 20.54 6.16 3.50
N GLY A 252 19.86 6.74 2.52
CA GLY A 252 20.18 8.07 1.99
C GLY A 252 21.23 8.06 0.88
N LEU A 253 21.74 6.91 0.49
CA LEU A 253 22.65 6.78 -0.64
C LEU A 253 21.90 6.97 -1.98
N THR A 254 22.66 7.27 -3.02
CA THR A 254 22.21 7.11 -4.41
C THR A 254 22.30 5.65 -4.83
N PRO A 255 21.55 5.20 -5.85
CA PRO A 255 21.70 3.85 -6.40
C PRO A 255 23.15 3.53 -6.80
N MET A 256 23.84 4.46 -7.45
CA MET A 256 25.25 4.30 -7.85
C MET A 256 26.18 4.12 -6.66
N GLU A 257 26.07 4.95 -5.62
CA GLU A 257 26.87 4.79 -4.38
C GLU A 257 26.57 3.42 -3.72
N LYS A 258 25.31 2.96 -3.73
CA LYS A 258 24.95 1.65 -3.20
C LYS A 258 25.59 0.51 -3.96
N LEU A 259 25.71 0.62 -5.29
CA LEU A 259 26.40 -0.34 -6.13
C LEU A 259 27.91 -0.31 -5.93
N ILE A 260 28.51 0.89 -5.87
CA ILE A 260 29.95 1.06 -5.58
C ILE A 260 30.28 0.42 -4.24
N ASN A 261 29.52 0.69 -3.19
CA ASN A 261 29.73 0.10 -1.85
C ASN A 261 29.59 -1.43 -1.83
N TYR A 262 28.83 -2.00 -2.77
CA TYR A 262 28.69 -3.44 -2.89
C TYR A 262 29.86 -4.09 -3.63
N PHE A 263 30.27 -3.50 -4.76
CA PHE A 263 31.30 -4.08 -5.61
C PHE A 263 32.73 -3.73 -5.16
N TYR A 264 32.90 -2.60 -4.46
CA TYR A 264 34.20 -2.07 -4.01
C TYR A 264 34.16 -1.69 -2.52
N PRO A 265 33.96 -2.68 -1.62
CA PRO A 265 33.77 -2.37 -0.19
C PRO A 265 35.01 -1.83 0.51
N GLU A 266 36.20 -1.92 -0.12
CA GLU A 266 37.48 -1.48 0.50
C GLU A 266 37.91 -0.06 0.07
N GLU A 267 37.18 0.61 -0.82
CA GLU A 267 37.52 1.95 -1.31
C GLU A 267 36.84 3.09 -0.53
N LEU A 268 36.18 2.78 0.58
CA LEU A 268 35.51 3.70 1.49
C LEU A 268 36.18 3.70 2.85
#